data_1073b96ef4f3eca71844173c7b984ae7
#
_entry.id   1073b96ef4f3eca71844173c7b984ae7
#
_cell.length_a   1.000
_cell.length_b   1.000
_cell.length_c   1.000
_cell.angle_alpha   90.00
_cell.angle_beta   90.00
_cell.angle_gamma   90.00
#
_symmetry.space_group_name_H-M   'P 1'
#
loop_
_entity.id
_entity.type
_entity.pdbx_description
1 polymer ?
#
loop_
_entity_poly.entity_id
_entity_poly.type
_entity_poly.pdbx_seq_one_letter_code
_entity_poly.pdbx_strand_id
1 'polypeptide(L)'
;MQVDEFNRQRGDFHLLDVREDDEWTAGHIDGAQHIPLGELSARLGELPKDKTIVAVCRSGGRSEAAVRGLRRLGYEAENLEGGVNAWDRAKLPLVDNAGGRGRVI
;
A
#
# COMPACT_ATOMS: atom_id res chain seq x y z
N MET A 1 11.43 -0.88 -0.10
CA MET A 1 11.23 -2.29 -0.58
C MET A 1 10.83 -2.28 -2.04
N GLN A 2 11.44 -3.11 -2.84
CA GLN A 2 11.12 -3.22 -4.26
C GLN A 2 9.87 -4.07 -4.47
N VAL A 3 9.16 -3.85 -5.58
CA VAL A 3 7.90 -4.57 -5.84
C VAL A 3 8.09 -6.08 -5.98
N ASP A 4 9.19 -6.53 -6.57
CA ASP A 4 9.45 -7.97 -6.74
C ASP A 4 9.73 -8.66 -5.40
N GLU A 5 10.46 -8.00 -4.51
CA GLU A 5 10.71 -8.50 -3.15
C GLU A 5 9.40 -8.66 -2.38
N PHE A 6 8.56 -7.63 -2.41
CA PHE A 6 7.25 -7.69 -1.76
C PHE A 6 6.42 -8.83 -2.35
N ASN A 7 6.37 -8.93 -3.67
CA ASN A 7 5.54 -9.94 -4.34
C ASN A 7 5.96 -11.36 -4.00
N ARG A 8 7.26 -11.61 -3.84
CA ARG A 8 7.77 -12.93 -3.46
C ARG A 8 7.45 -13.30 -2.01
N GLN A 9 7.33 -12.31 -1.14
CA GLN A 9 7.22 -12.53 0.31
C GLN A 9 5.93 -11.95 0.90
N ARG A 10 4.88 -11.86 0.10
CA ARG A 10 3.62 -11.18 0.48
C ARG A 10 3.07 -11.61 1.83
N GLY A 11 3.15 -12.89 2.15
CA GLY A 11 2.61 -13.43 3.40
C GLY A 11 3.29 -12.92 4.66
N ASP A 12 4.50 -12.38 4.52
CA ASP A 12 5.28 -11.85 5.65
C ASP A 12 4.91 -10.41 5.98
N PHE A 13 4.15 -9.74 5.12
CA PHE A 13 3.89 -8.31 5.22
C PHE A 13 2.40 -8.01 5.23
N HIS A 14 2.07 -6.84 5.76
CA HIS A 14 0.73 -6.27 5.67
C HIS A 14 0.78 -5.07 4.72
N LEU A 15 0.08 -5.15 3.59
CA LEU A 15 0.09 -4.08 2.59
C LEU A 15 -0.97 -3.04 2.92
N LEU A 16 -0.54 -1.78 3.01
CA LEU A 16 -1.39 -0.64 3.33
C LEU A 16 -1.37 0.35 2.17
N ASP A 17 -2.50 0.53 1.50
CA ASP A 17 -2.65 1.51 0.43
C ASP A 17 -3.20 2.81 1.02
N VAL A 18 -2.43 3.90 0.88
CA VAL A 18 -2.76 5.19 1.48
C VAL A 18 -3.27 6.21 0.46
N ARG A 19 -3.67 5.73 -0.73
CA ARG A 19 -4.20 6.60 -1.78
C ARG A 19 -5.64 7.03 -1.50
N GLU A 20 -6.18 7.92 -2.32
CA GLU A 20 -7.56 8.37 -2.21
C GLU A 20 -8.53 7.31 -2.74
N ASP A 21 -9.82 7.49 -2.42
CA ASP A 21 -10.86 6.51 -2.73
C ASP A 21 -11.00 6.24 -4.24
N ASP A 22 -10.90 7.28 -5.06
CA ASP A 22 -11.03 7.14 -6.51
C ASP A 22 -9.86 6.35 -7.12
N GLU A 23 -8.65 6.57 -6.60
CA GLU A 23 -7.47 5.82 -7.02
C GLU A 23 -7.61 4.34 -6.67
N TRP A 24 -8.05 4.05 -5.46
CA TRP A 24 -8.28 2.69 -4.99
C TRP A 24 -9.33 1.98 -5.83
N THR A 25 -10.46 2.64 -6.06
CA THR A 25 -11.58 2.07 -6.82
C THR A 25 -11.17 1.71 -8.25
N ALA A 26 -10.34 2.55 -8.88
CA ALA A 26 -9.88 2.30 -10.25
C ALA A 26 -8.97 1.09 -10.37
N GLY A 27 -8.16 0.83 -9.35
CA GLY A 27 -7.29 -0.33 -9.34
C GLY A 27 -6.35 -0.34 -8.15
N HIS A 28 -6.21 -1.51 -7.52
CA HIS A 28 -5.35 -1.68 -6.35
C HIS A 28 -4.77 -3.08 -6.34
N ILE A 29 -3.75 -3.27 -5.52
CA ILE A 29 -3.12 -4.58 -5.33
C ILE A 29 -4.06 -5.42 -4.47
N ASP A 30 -4.40 -6.61 -4.95
CA ASP A 30 -5.31 -7.50 -4.23
C ASP A 30 -4.74 -7.85 -2.85
N GLY A 31 -5.60 -7.86 -1.83
CA GLY A 31 -5.21 -8.14 -0.45
C GLY A 31 -4.74 -6.92 0.34
N ALA A 32 -4.63 -5.75 -0.27
CA ALA A 32 -4.25 -4.53 0.45
C ALA A 32 -5.39 -4.04 1.33
N GLN A 33 -5.02 -3.46 2.48
CA GLN A 33 -5.95 -2.67 3.29
C GLN A 33 -5.91 -1.23 2.79
N HIS A 34 -7.06 -0.61 2.61
CA HIS A 34 -7.13 0.78 2.16
C HIS A 34 -7.44 1.71 3.33
N ILE A 35 -6.51 2.60 3.63
CA ILE A 35 -6.72 3.71 4.57
C ILE A 35 -6.08 4.94 3.94
N PRO A 36 -6.86 5.90 3.43
CA PRO A 36 -6.28 7.13 2.87
C PRO A 36 -5.37 7.83 3.88
N LEU A 37 -4.31 8.45 3.39
CA LEU A 37 -3.30 9.08 4.26
C LEU A 37 -3.93 10.03 5.28
N GLY A 38 -4.91 10.81 4.86
CA GLY A 38 -5.59 11.77 5.75
C GLY A 38 -6.40 11.13 6.87
N GLU A 39 -6.71 9.83 6.78
CA GLU A 39 -7.47 9.10 7.80
C GLU A 39 -6.57 8.21 8.67
N LEU A 40 -5.29 8.09 8.32
CA LEU A 40 -4.43 7.09 8.94
C LEU A 40 -4.29 7.28 10.45
N SER A 41 -4.07 8.52 10.91
CA SER A 41 -3.88 8.77 12.34
C SER A 41 -5.12 8.43 13.17
N ALA A 42 -6.33 8.56 12.60
CA ALA A 42 -7.58 8.22 13.27
C ALA A 42 -7.86 6.71 13.26
N ARG A 43 -7.18 5.96 12.41
CA ARG A 43 -7.48 4.54 12.16
C ARG A 43 -6.31 3.61 12.46
N LEU A 44 -5.36 4.06 13.26
CA LEU A 44 -4.17 3.26 13.63
C LEU A 44 -4.54 1.93 14.29
N GLY A 45 -5.65 1.89 15.02
CA GLY A 45 -6.12 0.66 15.67
C GLY A 45 -6.48 -0.47 14.70
N GLU A 46 -6.63 -0.17 13.41
CA GLU A 46 -6.91 -1.18 12.38
C GLU A 46 -5.64 -1.84 11.85
N LEU A 47 -4.46 -1.38 12.25
CA LEU A 47 -3.20 -1.90 11.74
C LEU A 47 -2.62 -2.98 12.66
N PRO A 48 -2.07 -4.05 12.09
CA PRO A 48 -1.40 -5.08 12.90
C PRO A 48 -0.09 -4.54 13.46
N LYS A 49 0.31 -5.04 14.63
CA LYS A 49 1.60 -4.72 15.24
C LYS A 49 2.59 -5.88 15.16
N ASP A 50 2.13 -7.03 14.66
CA ASP A 50 2.92 -8.25 14.59
C ASP A 50 3.46 -8.55 13.19
N LYS A 51 3.24 -7.64 12.24
CA LYS A 51 3.77 -7.76 10.88
C LYS A 51 4.37 -6.41 10.46
N THR A 52 5.38 -6.48 9.59
CA THR A 52 5.88 -5.27 8.93
C THR A 52 4.81 -4.75 7.98
N ILE A 53 4.51 -3.46 8.11
CA ILE A 53 3.56 -2.77 7.22
C ILE A 53 4.33 -2.27 6.00
N VAL A 54 3.87 -2.64 4.81
CA VAL A 54 4.40 -2.10 3.56
C VAL A 54 3.38 -1.11 3.04
N ALA A 55 3.73 0.18 3.03
CA ALA A 55 2.82 1.22 2.58
C ALA A 55 3.03 1.50 1.09
N VAL A 56 1.93 1.72 0.38
CA VAL A 56 1.96 1.99 -1.06
C VAL A 56 1.08 3.18 -1.40
N CYS A 57 1.55 4.02 -2.32
CA CYS A 57 0.73 5.04 -2.96
C CYS A 57 0.96 4.97 -4.47
N ARG A 58 0.67 6.04 -5.20
CA ARG A 58 0.83 6.02 -6.65
C ARG A 58 2.30 5.89 -7.07
N SER A 59 3.18 6.73 -6.52
CA SER A 59 4.59 6.81 -6.93
C SER A 59 5.59 6.76 -5.76
N GLY A 60 5.12 6.79 -4.51
CA GLY A 60 5.97 6.63 -3.33
C GLY A 60 6.01 7.78 -2.33
N GLY A 61 5.54 8.97 -2.69
CA GLY A 61 5.66 10.16 -1.83
C GLY A 61 4.75 10.14 -0.61
N ARG A 62 3.46 9.90 -0.82
CA ARG A 62 2.49 9.82 0.29
C ARG A 62 2.78 8.64 1.21
N SER A 63 3.13 7.51 0.64
CA SER A 63 3.47 6.32 1.43
C SER A 63 4.75 6.50 2.22
N GLU A 64 5.72 7.27 1.71
CA GLU A 64 6.92 7.61 2.47
C GLU A 64 6.56 8.41 3.72
N ALA A 65 5.65 9.38 3.61
CA ALA A 65 5.18 10.14 4.76
C ALA A 65 4.47 9.22 5.77
N ALA A 66 3.65 8.29 5.30
CA ALA A 66 2.98 7.31 6.16
C ALA A 66 4.00 6.45 6.92
N VAL A 67 5.02 5.96 6.22
CA VAL A 67 6.08 5.13 6.82
C VAL A 67 6.80 5.87 7.93
N ARG A 68 7.18 7.13 7.68
CA ARG A 68 7.86 7.94 8.71
C ARG A 68 7.00 8.11 9.95
N GLY A 69 5.71 8.39 9.76
CA GLY A 69 4.77 8.53 10.89
C GLY A 69 4.61 7.23 11.66
N LEU A 70 4.45 6.12 10.95
CA LEU A 70 4.29 4.80 11.58
C LEU A 70 5.52 4.40 12.37
N ARG A 71 6.71 4.63 11.81
CA ARG A 71 7.98 4.32 12.52
C ARG A 71 8.11 5.10 13.83
N ARG A 72 7.72 6.38 13.84
CA ARG A 72 7.74 7.18 15.07
C ARG A 72 6.82 6.60 16.14
N LEU A 73 5.77 5.91 15.73
CA LEU A 73 4.80 5.29 16.64
C LEU A 73 5.17 3.85 17.02
N GLY A 74 6.33 3.37 16.58
CA GLY A 74 6.83 2.05 16.94
C GLY A 74 6.44 0.93 16.00
N TYR A 75 5.81 1.22 14.89
CA TYR A 75 5.50 0.21 13.87
C TYR A 75 6.74 -0.10 13.03
N GLU A 76 6.89 -1.36 12.62
CA GLU A 76 7.82 -1.70 11.55
C GLU A 76 7.12 -1.40 10.23
N ALA A 77 7.73 -0.53 9.43
CA ALA A 77 7.12 -0.07 8.19
C ALA A 77 8.15 0.16 7.11
N GLU A 78 7.80 -0.20 5.87
CA GLU A 78 8.60 -0.03 4.67
C GLU A 78 7.77 0.63 3.59
N ASN A 79 8.41 1.39 2.71
CA ASN A 79 7.74 1.98 1.56
C ASN A 79 7.88 1.05 0.35
N LEU A 80 6.78 0.79 -0.36
CA LEU A 80 6.85 0.08 -1.63
C LEU A 80 7.33 1.06 -2.70
N GLU A 81 8.60 0.93 -3.10
CA GLU A 81 9.27 1.91 -3.94
C GLU A 81 8.66 1.96 -5.33
N GLY A 82 8.38 3.19 -5.78
CA GLY A 82 7.72 3.43 -7.05
C GLY A 82 6.20 3.22 -7.03
N GLY A 83 5.66 2.73 -5.92
CA GLY A 83 4.22 2.61 -5.71
C GLY A 83 3.51 1.69 -6.69
N VAL A 84 2.21 1.92 -6.87
CA VAL A 84 1.43 1.12 -7.84
C VAL A 84 1.88 1.36 -9.27
N ASN A 85 2.52 2.50 -9.56
CA ASN A 85 3.13 2.71 -10.87
C ASN A 85 4.20 1.67 -11.17
N ALA A 86 5.10 1.40 -10.22
CA ALA A 86 6.15 0.39 -10.39
C ALA A 86 5.54 -1.01 -10.47
N TRP A 87 4.51 -1.28 -9.69
CA TRP A 87 3.79 -2.54 -9.71
C TRP A 87 3.21 -2.79 -11.11
N ASP A 88 2.55 -1.78 -11.67
CA ASP A 88 1.94 -1.86 -12.99
C ASP A 88 2.98 -2.02 -14.10
N ARG A 89 4.10 -1.27 -14.02
CA ARG A 89 5.20 -1.41 -14.97
C ARG A 89 5.83 -2.81 -14.95
N ALA A 90 5.82 -3.46 -13.80
CA ALA A 90 6.28 -4.83 -13.67
C ALA A 90 5.25 -5.86 -14.17
N LYS A 91 4.10 -5.38 -14.68
CA LYS A 91 3.00 -6.20 -15.21
C LYS A 91 2.38 -7.12 -14.17
N LEU A 92 2.42 -6.70 -12.92
CA LEU A 92 1.74 -7.39 -11.83
C LEU A 92 0.28 -6.95 -11.77
N PRO A 93 -0.64 -7.83 -11.34
CA PRO A 93 -2.08 -7.56 -11.50
C PRO A 93 -2.60 -6.52 -10.53
N LEU A 94 -3.52 -5.69 -11.04
CA LEU A 94 -4.36 -4.80 -10.23
C LEU A 94 -5.80 -5.23 -10.40
N VAL A 95 -6.58 -5.07 -9.35
CA VAL A 95 -8.02 -5.37 -9.38
C VAL A 95 -8.81 -4.11 -9.08
N ASP A 96 -10.02 -4.01 -9.66
CA ASP A 96 -10.94 -2.94 -9.31
C ASP A 96 -11.95 -3.41 -8.26
N ASN A 97 -12.86 -2.51 -7.84
CA ASN A 97 -13.83 -2.86 -6.81
C ASN A 97 -14.90 -3.86 -7.27
N ALA A 98 -15.05 -4.08 -8.57
CA ALA A 98 -15.97 -5.07 -9.12
C ALA A 98 -15.31 -6.44 -9.30
N GLY A 99 -14.02 -6.58 -8.93
CA GLY A 99 -13.26 -7.81 -9.11
C GLY A 99 -12.67 -7.97 -10.50
N GLY A 100 -12.81 -6.95 -11.36
CA GLY A 100 -12.25 -6.95 -12.70
C GLY A 100 -10.82 -6.43 -12.71
N ARG A 101 -10.32 -6.18 -13.93
CA ARG A 101 -8.96 -5.68 -14.13
C ARG A 101 -8.86 -4.21 -13.76
N GLY A 102 -8.00 -3.91 -12.79
CA GLY A 102 -7.76 -2.54 -12.35
C GLY A 102 -6.74 -1.80 -13.20
N ARG A 103 -6.69 -0.49 -12.97
CA ARG A 103 -5.74 0.41 -13.65
C ARG A 103 -5.28 1.48 -12.68
N VAL A 104 -4.16 2.13 -12.99
CA VAL A 104 -3.67 3.30 -12.24
C VAL A 104 -4.23 4.56 -12.90
N ILE A 105 -4.86 5.43 -12.10
CA ILE A 105 -5.33 6.71 -12.59
C ILE A 105 -4.42 7.84 -12.14
#